data_9a0cd78e1dc90cb2547d87e34c13f9e2
#
_entry.id   9a0cd78e1dc90cb2547d87e34c13f9e2
#
_cell.length_a   1.000
_cell.length_b   1.000
_cell.length_c   1.000
_cell.angle_alpha   90.00
_cell.angle_beta   90.00
_cell.angle_gamma   90.00
#
_symmetry.space_group_name_H-M   'P 1'
#
loop_
_entity.id
_entity.type
_entity.pdbx_description
1 polymer ?
#
loop_
_entity_poly.entity_id
_entity_poly.type
_entity_poly.pdbx_seq_one_letter_code
_entity_poly.pdbx_strand_id
1 'polypeptide(L)'
;QADDAQLKAGEMAGMVLVQGDASINSACTVTAVEADRVFLCGHPFLSLGDVQLPMARSRVVTTLSSEMASTKIVNVGGAIGTITGDRLTAVTGKLGAPPAMIPMDLTLAVGGADKKLHFEMVNHPRLTPLLVALTTLNGLVQNSLYGEGTTLHVTGAIQLKNHPPVQIENTFAPGDVLLPDGLPIALTMQSIFTRLFTNTFEPAGVEHISLRVESAPGRHSFTIESAWLEKGEAAPGETLRVRVLLRPYRGSPRIEETTVRVPDQVARGTTLRLLVSDADMLNRASHGFAAPGAGGPTTGLDQLIALLNRERRNDRLYVGLFSPSPTMLWDDKELPNVPLSEINIIDGRPAPGSVQILRESLSSESSIPLGGPVAGVISLNLPIR
;
A
#
# COMPACT_ATOMS: atom_id res chain seq x y z
N GLN A 1 -27.32 -22.05 -21.56
CA GLN A 1 -28.17 -22.97 -20.84
C GLN A 1 -27.47 -23.29 -19.52
N ALA A 2 -28.02 -22.84 -18.40
CA ALA A 2 -27.58 -23.26 -17.08
C ALA A 2 -27.81 -24.76 -16.96
N ASP A 3 -26.72 -25.51 -16.82
CA ASP A 3 -26.81 -26.95 -16.55
C ASP A 3 -27.22 -27.12 -15.07
N ASP A 4 -28.49 -27.34 -14.85
CA ASP A 4 -29.15 -27.44 -13.54
C ASP A 4 -28.82 -28.81 -12.85
N ALA A 5 -27.81 -29.50 -13.34
CA ALA A 5 -27.35 -30.76 -12.80
C ALA A 5 -26.71 -30.55 -11.41
N GLN A 6 -27.23 -31.24 -10.41
CA GLN A 6 -26.69 -31.25 -9.04
C GLN A 6 -25.23 -31.73 -9.05
N LEU A 7 -24.34 -31.00 -8.34
CA LEU A 7 -22.92 -31.36 -8.19
C LEU A 7 -22.80 -32.75 -7.57
N LYS A 8 -21.90 -33.60 -8.11
CA LYS A 8 -21.75 -35.00 -7.70
C LYS A 8 -20.31 -35.32 -7.28
N ALA A 9 -20.16 -36.34 -6.45
CA ALA A 9 -18.85 -36.90 -6.13
C ALA A 9 -18.10 -37.30 -7.41
N GLY A 10 -16.82 -37.02 -7.48
CA GLY A 10 -15.96 -37.23 -8.66
C GLY A 10 -15.92 -36.06 -9.65
N GLU A 11 -16.89 -35.13 -9.60
CA GLU A 11 -16.83 -33.89 -10.38
C GLU A 11 -15.77 -32.91 -9.80
N MET A 12 -15.56 -31.80 -10.49
CA MET A 12 -14.66 -30.75 -10.03
C MET A 12 -15.42 -29.51 -9.57
N ALA A 13 -14.99 -28.94 -8.46
CA ALA A 13 -15.44 -27.61 -8.03
C ALA A 13 -14.24 -26.72 -7.78
N GLY A 14 -14.38 -25.45 -8.14
CA GLY A 14 -13.33 -24.45 -8.03
C GLY A 14 -13.56 -23.47 -6.87
N MET A 15 -12.46 -22.93 -6.38
CA MET A 15 -12.41 -21.78 -5.49
C MET A 15 -11.99 -20.59 -6.32
N VAL A 16 -12.85 -19.59 -6.44
CA VAL A 16 -12.56 -18.36 -7.19
C VAL A 16 -11.96 -17.35 -6.23
N LEU A 17 -10.76 -16.87 -6.53
CA LEU A 17 -10.07 -15.84 -5.75
C LEU A 17 -10.13 -14.47 -6.43
N VAL A 18 -10.00 -14.44 -7.75
CA VAL A 18 -10.16 -13.27 -8.59
C VAL A 18 -10.91 -13.66 -9.84
N GLN A 19 -11.81 -12.81 -10.30
CA GLN A 19 -12.52 -12.93 -11.59
C GLN A 19 -12.61 -11.58 -12.29
N GLY A 20 -13.03 -11.57 -13.56
CA GLY A 20 -13.11 -10.40 -14.42
C GLY A 20 -12.05 -10.44 -15.52
N ASP A 21 -11.34 -9.33 -15.75
CA ASP A 21 -10.28 -9.25 -16.78
C ASP A 21 -9.01 -10.06 -16.43
N ALA A 22 -8.91 -10.57 -15.22
CA ALA A 22 -7.98 -11.64 -14.84
C ALA A 22 -8.71 -12.69 -14.01
N SER A 23 -8.20 -13.92 -14.03
CA SER A 23 -8.77 -15.03 -13.27
C SER A 23 -7.68 -15.71 -12.44
N ILE A 24 -7.90 -15.74 -11.12
CA ILE A 24 -7.09 -16.53 -10.18
C ILE A 24 -8.05 -17.49 -9.48
N ASN A 25 -7.86 -18.78 -9.70
CA ASN A 25 -8.71 -19.80 -9.15
C ASN A 25 -7.93 -21.07 -8.85
N SER A 26 -8.53 -21.96 -8.08
CA SER A 26 -8.06 -23.32 -7.85
C SER A 26 -9.25 -24.26 -7.96
N ALA A 27 -9.01 -25.51 -8.28
CA ALA A 27 -10.08 -26.50 -8.38
C ALA A 27 -9.66 -27.83 -7.79
N CYS A 28 -10.61 -28.46 -7.11
CA CYS A 28 -10.45 -29.78 -6.51
C CYS A 28 -11.55 -30.75 -6.94
N THR A 29 -11.26 -32.04 -6.77
CA THR A 29 -12.28 -33.07 -6.92
C THR A 29 -13.27 -33.02 -5.74
N VAL A 30 -14.55 -33.12 -6.05
CA VAL A 30 -15.62 -33.29 -5.08
C VAL A 30 -15.53 -34.69 -4.49
N THR A 31 -15.38 -34.78 -3.19
CA THR A 31 -15.32 -36.07 -2.47
C THR A 31 -16.72 -36.58 -2.13
N ALA A 32 -17.58 -35.69 -1.63
CA ALA A 32 -18.97 -36.02 -1.26
C ALA A 32 -19.85 -34.79 -1.35
N VAL A 33 -21.16 -35.02 -1.52
CA VAL A 33 -22.19 -33.99 -1.42
C VAL A 33 -23.29 -34.54 -0.49
N GLU A 34 -23.57 -33.81 0.57
CA GLU A 34 -24.60 -34.17 1.57
C GLU A 34 -25.57 -32.99 1.71
N ALA A 35 -26.76 -33.14 1.14
CA ALA A 35 -27.73 -32.07 1.00
C ALA A 35 -27.13 -30.83 0.30
N ASP A 36 -26.92 -29.72 1.01
CA ASP A 36 -26.30 -28.50 0.52
C ASP A 36 -24.81 -28.39 0.83
N ARG A 37 -24.23 -29.35 1.55
CA ARG A 37 -22.82 -29.38 1.95
C ARG A 37 -21.97 -30.13 0.94
N VAL A 38 -20.82 -29.56 0.58
CA VAL A 38 -19.86 -30.13 -0.38
C VAL A 38 -18.53 -30.32 0.32
N PHE A 39 -17.93 -31.50 0.14
CA PHE A 39 -16.58 -31.84 0.62
C PHE A 39 -15.65 -31.98 -0.58
N LEU A 40 -14.50 -31.32 -0.53
CA LEU A 40 -13.59 -31.15 -1.65
C LEU A 40 -12.15 -31.52 -1.25
N CYS A 41 -11.32 -31.80 -2.20
CA CYS A 41 -9.85 -31.93 -2.15
C CYS A 41 -9.33 -33.16 -1.39
N GLY A 42 -9.80 -33.49 -0.19
CA GLY A 42 -9.17 -34.47 0.70
C GLY A 42 -7.84 -34.00 1.32
N HIS A 43 -7.52 -32.73 1.18
CA HIS A 43 -6.37 -32.02 1.74
C HIS A 43 -6.69 -30.53 1.83
N PRO A 44 -5.89 -29.72 2.57
CA PRO A 44 -6.12 -28.27 2.63
C PRO A 44 -5.77 -27.60 1.30
N PHE A 45 -6.39 -26.46 1.05
CA PHE A 45 -6.00 -25.55 -0.02
C PHE A 45 -4.79 -24.69 0.42
N LEU A 46 -4.97 -23.86 1.44
CA LEU A 46 -3.95 -23.00 2.06
C LEU A 46 -3.97 -23.03 3.58
N SER A 47 -4.75 -23.94 4.16
CA SER A 47 -4.98 -24.04 5.63
C SER A 47 -5.49 -22.73 6.24
N LEU A 48 -6.49 -22.13 5.60
CA LEU A 48 -7.03 -20.83 5.99
C LEU A 48 -7.96 -20.90 7.20
N GLY A 49 -8.50 -22.09 7.52
CA GLY A 49 -9.49 -22.27 8.56
C GLY A 49 -10.90 -21.95 8.07
N ASP A 50 -11.67 -21.19 8.85
CA ASP A 50 -12.99 -20.72 8.43
C ASP A 50 -12.84 -19.59 7.41
N VAL A 51 -13.52 -19.75 6.26
CA VAL A 51 -13.39 -18.84 5.11
C VAL A 51 -14.76 -18.61 4.45
N GLN A 52 -14.83 -17.58 3.62
CA GLN A 52 -15.93 -17.35 2.71
C GLN A 52 -15.36 -17.03 1.32
N LEU A 53 -15.25 -18.07 0.47
CA LEU A 53 -14.75 -17.91 -0.89
C LEU A 53 -15.83 -18.41 -1.87
N PRO A 54 -16.02 -17.78 -3.04
CA PRO A 54 -16.94 -18.28 -4.04
C PRO A 54 -16.56 -19.68 -4.49
N MET A 55 -17.52 -20.60 -4.44
CA MET A 55 -17.41 -21.95 -4.96
C MET A 55 -18.04 -22.00 -6.35
N ALA A 56 -17.28 -22.42 -7.35
CA ALA A 56 -17.74 -22.50 -8.73
C ALA A 56 -17.68 -23.94 -9.26
N ARG A 57 -18.58 -24.26 -10.18
CA ARG A 57 -18.47 -25.53 -10.92
C ARG A 57 -17.26 -25.46 -11.83
N SER A 58 -16.50 -26.54 -11.89
CA SER A 58 -15.32 -26.63 -12.75
C SER A 58 -15.39 -27.85 -13.66
N ARG A 59 -14.86 -27.70 -14.88
CA ARG A 59 -14.79 -28.77 -15.86
C ARG A 59 -13.34 -29.00 -16.25
N VAL A 60 -12.91 -30.27 -16.19
CA VAL A 60 -11.59 -30.69 -16.70
C VAL A 60 -11.57 -30.54 -18.21
N VAL A 61 -10.63 -29.75 -18.72
CA VAL A 61 -10.36 -29.59 -20.15
C VAL A 61 -9.41 -30.69 -20.62
N THR A 62 -8.31 -30.88 -19.89
CA THR A 62 -7.32 -31.93 -20.15
C THR A 62 -6.51 -32.23 -18.90
N THR A 63 -5.79 -33.34 -18.92
CA THR A 63 -4.82 -33.72 -17.89
C THR A 63 -3.45 -33.73 -18.49
N LEU A 64 -2.53 -32.94 -17.94
CA LEU A 64 -1.11 -33.02 -18.26
C LEU A 64 -0.51 -34.17 -17.46
N SER A 65 -0.17 -35.26 -18.16
CA SER A 65 0.45 -36.42 -17.53
C SER A 65 1.89 -36.15 -17.14
N SER A 66 2.26 -36.52 -15.91
CA SER A 66 3.62 -36.43 -15.39
C SER A 66 3.89 -37.65 -14.49
N GLU A 67 5.09 -38.18 -14.54
CA GLU A 67 5.51 -39.26 -13.66
C GLU A 67 5.58 -38.84 -12.18
N MET A 68 5.81 -37.53 -11.91
CA MET A 68 5.89 -37.01 -10.55
C MET A 68 4.55 -36.51 -10.03
N ALA A 69 3.81 -35.71 -10.84
CA ALA A 69 2.51 -35.15 -10.46
C ALA A 69 1.73 -34.75 -11.71
N SER A 70 0.68 -35.51 -12.04
CA SER A 70 -0.24 -35.12 -13.11
C SER A 70 -1.09 -33.92 -12.72
N THR A 71 -1.20 -32.93 -13.61
CA THR A 71 -1.95 -31.70 -13.37
C THR A 71 -3.18 -31.63 -14.28
N LYS A 72 -4.33 -31.32 -13.71
CA LYS A 72 -5.57 -31.07 -14.46
C LYS A 72 -5.66 -29.60 -14.86
N ILE A 73 -5.90 -29.34 -16.14
CA ILE A 73 -6.29 -28.03 -16.63
C ILE A 73 -7.81 -27.96 -16.57
N VAL A 74 -8.34 -26.97 -15.90
CA VAL A 74 -9.77 -26.84 -15.63
C VAL A 74 -10.29 -25.48 -16.11
N ASN A 75 -11.50 -25.47 -16.62
CA ASN A 75 -12.29 -24.25 -16.78
C ASN A 75 -13.20 -24.10 -15.55
N VAL A 76 -13.12 -22.95 -14.91
CA VAL A 76 -13.97 -22.58 -13.78
C VAL A 76 -15.15 -21.78 -14.33
N GLY A 77 -16.36 -22.21 -14.02
CA GLY A 77 -17.61 -21.59 -14.44
C GLY A 77 -18.14 -20.60 -13.43
N GLY A 78 -19.45 -20.33 -13.51
CA GLY A 78 -20.14 -19.46 -12.57
C GLY A 78 -20.17 -20.02 -11.15
N ALA A 79 -20.25 -19.11 -10.17
CA ALA A 79 -20.34 -19.48 -8.77
C ALA A 79 -21.65 -20.21 -8.47
N ILE A 80 -21.57 -21.28 -7.67
CA ILE A 80 -22.68 -22.15 -7.27
C ILE A 80 -22.86 -22.24 -5.75
N GLY A 81 -22.05 -21.51 -4.99
CA GLY A 81 -22.09 -21.52 -3.53
C GLY A 81 -20.87 -20.88 -2.90
N THR A 82 -20.64 -21.21 -1.66
CA THR A 82 -19.58 -20.66 -0.81
C THR A 82 -18.72 -21.78 -0.24
N ILE A 83 -17.40 -21.68 -0.35
CA ILE A 83 -16.45 -22.44 0.46
C ILE A 83 -16.46 -21.84 1.87
N THR A 84 -16.71 -22.68 2.87
CA THR A 84 -16.89 -22.26 4.27
C THR A 84 -15.75 -22.69 5.18
N GLY A 85 -14.91 -23.61 4.75
CA GLY A 85 -13.79 -24.08 5.54
C GLY A 85 -12.66 -24.65 4.68
N ASP A 86 -11.43 -24.38 5.08
CA ASP A 86 -10.20 -24.90 4.49
C ASP A 86 -9.32 -25.49 5.61
N ARG A 87 -9.51 -26.78 5.87
CA ARG A 87 -8.90 -27.49 6.98
C ARG A 87 -7.99 -28.60 6.49
N LEU A 88 -7.17 -29.14 7.38
CA LEU A 88 -6.16 -30.16 7.06
C LEU A 88 -6.72 -31.38 6.32
N THR A 89 -7.94 -31.79 6.64
CA THR A 89 -8.56 -33.01 6.10
C THR A 89 -9.35 -32.80 4.84
N ALA A 90 -9.91 -31.59 4.64
CA ALA A 90 -10.74 -31.27 3.47
C ALA A 90 -11.04 -29.79 3.40
N VAL A 91 -11.41 -29.35 2.21
CA VAL A 91 -12.11 -28.10 1.95
C VAL A 91 -13.61 -28.38 2.01
N THR A 92 -14.37 -27.54 2.69
CA THR A 92 -15.82 -27.66 2.83
C THR A 92 -16.53 -26.47 2.21
N GLY A 93 -17.65 -26.70 1.57
CA GLY A 93 -18.48 -25.67 0.98
C GLY A 93 -19.96 -25.91 1.21
N LYS A 94 -20.75 -24.91 0.86
CA LYS A 94 -22.21 -24.93 0.90
C LYS A 94 -22.77 -24.44 -0.44
N LEU A 95 -23.68 -25.18 -1.05
CA LEU A 95 -24.39 -24.75 -2.26
C LEU A 95 -25.35 -23.59 -1.93
N GLY A 96 -25.51 -22.66 -2.88
CA GLY A 96 -26.38 -21.51 -2.74
C GLY A 96 -25.70 -20.21 -3.21
N ALA A 97 -26.00 -19.10 -2.54
CA ALA A 97 -25.43 -17.80 -2.90
C ALA A 97 -23.92 -17.73 -2.61
N PRO A 98 -23.12 -17.21 -3.54
CA PRO A 98 -21.72 -16.93 -3.29
C PRO A 98 -21.55 -15.71 -2.34
N PRO A 99 -20.41 -15.60 -1.64
CA PRO A 99 -20.10 -14.42 -0.87
C PRO A 99 -19.83 -13.21 -1.78
N ALA A 100 -20.03 -12.01 -1.23
CA ALA A 100 -19.67 -10.78 -1.92
C ALA A 100 -18.15 -10.70 -2.13
N MET A 101 -17.73 -10.21 -3.28
CA MET A 101 -16.35 -9.95 -3.64
C MET A 101 -16.09 -8.43 -3.64
N ILE A 102 -14.83 -8.04 -3.53
CA ILE A 102 -14.40 -6.64 -3.61
C ILE A 102 -14.20 -6.29 -5.09
N PRO A 103 -14.96 -5.33 -5.65
CA PRO A 103 -14.73 -4.84 -7.00
C PRO A 103 -13.51 -3.93 -7.06
N MET A 104 -12.74 -4.05 -8.15
CA MET A 104 -11.59 -3.24 -8.45
C MET A 104 -11.61 -2.79 -9.91
N ASP A 105 -11.54 -1.48 -10.14
CA ASP A 105 -11.40 -0.89 -11.46
C ASP A 105 -9.98 -0.34 -11.63
N LEU A 106 -9.31 -0.76 -12.69
CA LEU A 106 -7.99 -0.28 -13.08
C LEU A 106 -8.07 0.40 -14.44
N THR A 107 -7.86 1.70 -14.48
CA THR A 107 -7.80 2.48 -15.71
C THR A 107 -6.35 2.73 -16.09
N LEU A 108 -5.98 2.32 -17.30
CA LEU A 108 -4.64 2.53 -17.87
C LEU A 108 -4.74 3.61 -18.95
N ALA A 109 -4.13 4.77 -18.71
CA ALA A 109 -4.06 5.87 -19.67
C ALA A 109 -2.74 5.77 -20.47
N VAL A 110 -2.84 5.26 -21.70
CA VAL A 110 -1.70 5.03 -22.59
C VAL A 110 -1.93 5.69 -23.93
N GLY A 111 -1.01 6.54 -24.36
CA GLY A 111 -1.08 7.16 -25.70
C GLY A 111 -2.33 8.01 -25.96
N GLY A 112 -2.96 8.55 -24.92
CA GLY A 112 -4.18 9.36 -25.02
C GLY A 112 -5.48 8.56 -25.05
N ALA A 113 -5.43 7.24 -24.88
CA ALA A 113 -6.60 6.36 -24.75
C ALA A 113 -6.65 5.73 -23.36
N ASP A 114 -7.88 5.62 -22.83
CA ASP A 114 -8.13 4.92 -21.55
C ASP A 114 -8.52 3.47 -21.83
N LYS A 115 -7.76 2.52 -21.28
CA LYS A 115 -8.15 1.12 -21.19
C LYS A 115 -8.64 0.85 -19.79
N LYS A 116 -9.87 0.39 -19.66
CA LYS A 116 -10.49 0.04 -18.37
C LYS A 116 -10.47 -1.47 -18.20
N LEU A 117 -10.04 -1.91 -17.04
CA LEU A 117 -10.04 -3.30 -16.61
C LEU A 117 -10.88 -3.40 -15.33
N HIS A 118 -11.71 -4.43 -15.25
CA HIS A 118 -12.58 -4.70 -14.10
C HIS A 118 -12.24 -6.06 -13.50
N PHE A 119 -12.10 -6.08 -12.19
CA PHE A 119 -11.82 -7.28 -11.41
C PHE A 119 -12.73 -7.35 -10.19
N GLU A 120 -12.98 -8.55 -9.75
CA GLU A 120 -13.58 -8.82 -8.45
C GLU A 120 -12.71 -9.80 -7.69
N MET A 121 -12.42 -9.54 -6.44
CA MET A 121 -11.55 -10.39 -5.62
C MET A 121 -12.17 -10.72 -4.27
N VAL A 122 -11.77 -11.84 -3.70
CA VAL A 122 -12.28 -12.25 -2.39
C VAL A 122 -11.88 -11.27 -1.29
N ASN A 123 -12.79 -11.11 -0.32
CA ASN A 123 -12.54 -10.32 0.90
C ASN A 123 -12.03 -11.26 2.01
N HIS A 124 -10.70 -11.37 2.13
CA HIS A 124 -10.06 -12.23 3.12
C HIS A 124 -8.75 -11.62 3.63
N PRO A 125 -8.53 -11.49 4.95
CA PRO A 125 -7.42 -10.71 5.51
C PRO A 125 -6.02 -11.19 5.08
N ARG A 126 -5.84 -12.48 4.83
CA ARG A 126 -4.56 -13.04 4.40
C ARG A 126 -4.38 -13.09 2.88
N LEU A 127 -5.48 -13.09 2.11
CA LEU A 127 -5.43 -13.24 0.66
C LEU A 127 -5.53 -11.89 -0.06
N THR A 128 -6.46 -11.04 0.34
CA THR A 128 -6.76 -9.79 -0.37
C THR A 128 -5.53 -8.91 -0.62
N PRO A 129 -4.61 -8.69 0.34
CA PRO A 129 -3.41 -7.87 0.08
C PRO A 129 -2.55 -8.42 -1.08
N LEU A 130 -2.34 -9.73 -1.12
CA LEU A 130 -1.58 -10.37 -2.19
C LEU A 130 -2.36 -10.35 -3.52
N LEU A 131 -3.66 -10.60 -3.49
CA LEU A 131 -4.49 -10.63 -4.70
C LEU A 131 -4.57 -9.25 -5.36
N VAL A 132 -4.70 -8.18 -4.58
CA VAL A 132 -4.64 -6.80 -5.10
C VAL A 132 -3.31 -6.55 -5.81
N ALA A 133 -2.19 -6.95 -5.20
CA ALA A 133 -0.86 -6.80 -5.80
C ALA A 133 -0.73 -7.59 -7.11
N LEU A 134 -1.11 -8.86 -7.11
CA LEU A 134 -1.04 -9.72 -8.30
C LEU A 134 -1.94 -9.22 -9.42
N THR A 135 -3.16 -8.79 -9.08
CA THR A 135 -4.13 -8.26 -10.06
C THR A 135 -3.64 -6.94 -10.65
N THR A 136 -3.13 -6.03 -9.82
CA THR A 136 -2.53 -4.78 -10.27
C THR A 136 -1.34 -5.04 -11.19
N LEU A 137 -0.39 -5.89 -10.77
CA LEU A 137 0.77 -6.23 -11.57
C LEU A 137 0.38 -6.87 -12.90
N ASN A 138 -0.53 -7.84 -12.87
CA ASN A 138 -1.01 -8.52 -14.07
C ASN A 138 -1.68 -7.54 -15.05
N GLY A 139 -2.55 -6.66 -14.55
CA GLY A 139 -3.19 -5.61 -15.35
C GLY A 139 -2.18 -4.68 -16.04
N LEU A 140 -1.12 -4.28 -15.33
CA LEU A 140 -0.04 -3.46 -15.87
C LEU A 140 0.79 -4.22 -16.91
N VAL A 141 1.19 -5.45 -16.60
CA VAL A 141 2.06 -6.29 -17.42
C VAL A 141 1.40 -6.68 -18.75
N GLN A 142 0.19 -7.20 -18.74
CA GLN A 142 -0.49 -7.68 -19.95
C GLN A 142 -0.88 -6.56 -20.92
N ASN A 143 -0.88 -5.32 -20.47
CA ASN A 143 -1.28 -4.19 -21.29
C ASN A 143 -0.12 -3.34 -21.81
N SER A 144 1.08 -3.94 -21.88
CA SER A 144 2.27 -3.37 -22.53
C SER A 144 2.64 -1.96 -22.05
N LEU A 145 2.47 -1.68 -20.75
CA LEU A 145 3.15 -0.55 -20.12
C LEU A 145 4.67 -0.80 -20.00
N TYR A 146 5.13 -1.90 -20.60
CA TYR A 146 6.53 -2.20 -20.87
C TYR A 146 7.03 -1.42 -22.09
N GLY A 147 7.23 -0.12 -21.92
CA GLY A 147 8.14 0.59 -22.79
C GLY A 147 9.50 0.63 -22.07
N GLU A 148 10.60 0.60 -22.78
CA GLU A 148 11.91 0.81 -22.19
C GLU A 148 11.89 2.14 -21.40
N GLY A 149 11.87 2.02 -20.06
CA GLY A 149 11.98 3.14 -19.17
C GLY A 149 10.76 4.07 -19.11
N THR A 150 9.58 3.57 -18.80
CA THR A 150 8.35 4.38 -18.66
C THR A 150 8.13 4.76 -17.19
N THR A 151 7.92 6.04 -16.92
CA THR A 151 7.49 6.53 -15.60
C THR A 151 5.96 6.41 -15.49
N LEU A 152 5.49 5.85 -14.37
CA LEU A 152 4.08 5.59 -14.11
C LEU A 152 3.58 6.49 -12.97
N HIS A 153 2.57 7.31 -13.24
CA HIS A 153 1.86 8.08 -12.22
C HIS A 153 0.57 7.35 -11.84
N VAL A 154 0.40 7.08 -10.56
CA VAL A 154 -0.73 6.32 -10.02
C VAL A 154 -1.58 7.23 -9.15
N THR A 155 -2.86 7.28 -9.43
CA THR A 155 -3.89 7.92 -8.61
C THR A 155 -5.01 6.94 -8.34
N GLY A 156 -5.71 7.11 -7.24
CA GLY A 156 -6.84 6.24 -6.93
C GLY A 156 -7.39 6.40 -5.53
N ALA A 157 -8.35 5.54 -5.21
CA ALA A 157 -8.97 5.51 -3.90
C ALA A 157 -9.42 4.10 -3.53
N ILE A 158 -9.37 3.80 -2.24
CA ILE A 158 -9.98 2.60 -1.63
C ILE A 158 -11.17 3.09 -0.84
N GLN A 159 -12.38 2.72 -1.27
CA GLN A 159 -13.61 3.03 -0.56
C GLN A 159 -13.82 2.02 0.57
N LEU A 160 -14.13 2.51 1.74
CA LEU A 160 -14.33 1.73 2.95
C LEU A 160 -15.72 1.99 3.51
N LYS A 161 -16.37 0.96 3.98
CA LYS A 161 -17.72 1.06 4.54
C LYS A 161 -17.70 1.89 5.83
N ASN A 162 -18.49 2.97 5.84
CA ASN A 162 -18.63 3.88 6.98
C ASN A 162 -17.35 4.64 7.39
N HIS A 163 -16.30 4.63 6.57
CA HIS A 163 -15.04 5.31 6.83
C HIS A 163 -14.65 6.23 5.65
N PRO A 164 -13.78 7.22 5.88
CA PRO A 164 -13.19 7.99 4.79
C PRO A 164 -12.42 7.10 3.82
N PRO A 165 -12.32 7.46 2.53
CA PRO A 165 -11.52 6.70 1.58
C PRO A 165 -10.03 6.86 1.86
N VAL A 166 -9.25 5.81 1.56
CA VAL A 166 -7.80 5.92 1.46
C VAL A 166 -7.45 6.44 0.08
N GLN A 167 -6.77 7.59 0.02
CA GLN A 167 -6.31 8.21 -1.23
C GLN A 167 -4.95 7.65 -1.63
N ILE A 168 -4.74 7.45 -2.92
CA ILE A 168 -3.48 6.95 -3.47
C ILE A 168 -2.99 7.93 -4.52
N GLU A 169 -1.78 8.44 -4.35
CA GLU A 169 -1.13 9.27 -5.35
C GLU A 169 0.39 9.17 -5.22
N ASN A 170 1.04 8.49 -6.18
CA ASN A 170 2.48 8.31 -6.22
C ASN A 170 2.98 8.16 -7.66
N THR A 171 4.28 8.38 -7.88
CA THR A 171 4.94 8.25 -9.18
C THR A 171 6.06 7.21 -9.08
N PHE A 172 6.14 6.33 -10.06
CA PHE A 172 7.11 5.24 -10.09
C PHE A 172 7.93 5.30 -11.37
N ALA A 173 9.23 5.43 -11.23
CA ALA A 173 10.16 5.39 -12.36
C ALA A 173 10.78 4.00 -12.48
N PRO A 174 11.16 3.56 -13.69
CA PRO A 174 11.83 2.28 -13.90
C PRO A 174 13.14 2.22 -13.15
N GLY A 175 13.42 1.06 -12.55
CA GLY A 175 14.67 0.79 -11.85
C GLY A 175 15.78 0.31 -12.77
N ASP A 176 16.98 0.13 -12.21
CA ASP A 176 18.11 -0.48 -12.92
C ASP A 176 18.14 -2.01 -12.79
N VAL A 177 17.12 -2.59 -12.17
CA VAL A 177 16.99 -4.04 -11.93
C VAL A 177 16.02 -4.61 -12.96
N LEU A 178 16.30 -5.81 -13.45
CA LEU A 178 15.43 -6.52 -14.40
C LEU A 178 14.16 -7.04 -13.69
N LEU A 179 13.30 -6.10 -13.30
CA LEU A 179 11.99 -6.35 -12.69
C LEU A 179 10.91 -5.57 -13.46
N PRO A 180 9.67 -6.06 -13.49
CA PRO A 180 8.57 -5.32 -14.10
C PRO A 180 8.40 -3.93 -13.48
N ASP A 181 8.29 -2.87 -14.32
CA ASP A 181 8.13 -1.48 -13.86
C ASP A 181 6.89 -1.28 -12.97
N GLY A 182 5.86 -2.10 -13.16
CA GLY A 182 4.65 -2.11 -12.32
C GLY A 182 4.81 -2.76 -10.94
N LEU A 183 5.91 -3.47 -10.68
CA LEU A 183 6.11 -4.18 -9.40
C LEU A 183 6.11 -3.25 -8.18
N PRO A 184 6.77 -2.07 -8.19
CA PRO A 184 6.70 -1.15 -7.07
C PRO A 184 5.27 -0.68 -6.75
N ILE A 185 4.43 -0.49 -7.79
CA ILE A 185 3.01 -0.15 -7.63
C ILE A 185 2.28 -1.28 -6.90
N ALA A 186 2.46 -2.51 -7.38
CA ALA A 186 1.84 -3.69 -6.79
C ALA A 186 2.24 -3.89 -5.32
N LEU A 187 3.52 -3.70 -4.99
CA LEU A 187 4.03 -3.79 -3.61
C LEU A 187 3.49 -2.66 -2.71
N THR A 188 3.35 -1.45 -3.24
CA THR A 188 2.71 -0.34 -2.52
C THR A 188 1.26 -0.67 -2.19
N MET A 189 0.51 -1.18 -3.17
CA MET A 189 -0.87 -1.64 -2.96
C MET A 189 -0.93 -2.76 -1.91
N GLN A 190 -0.06 -3.76 -2.01
CA GLN A 190 0.03 -4.82 -1.00
C GLN A 190 0.27 -4.27 0.40
N SER A 191 1.19 -3.31 0.54
CA SER A 191 1.51 -2.69 1.83
C SER A 191 0.30 -1.96 2.44
N ILE A 192 -0.40 -1.15 1.66
CA ILE A 192 -1.61 -0.44 2.09
C ILE A 192 -2.68 -1.45 2.55
N PHE A 193 -2.96 -2.46 1.74
CA PHE A 193 -3.95 -3.48 2.07
C PHE A 193 -3.54 -4.34 3.27
N THR A 194 -2.24 -4.67 3.41
CA THR A 194 -1.75 -5.36 4.60
C THR A 194 -2.05 -4.55 5.85
N ARG A 195 -1.75 -3.26 5.87
CA ARG A 195 -2.04 -2.38 7.01
C ARG A 195 -3.54 -2.31 7.32
N LEU A 196 -4.39 -2.18 6.28
CA LEU A 196 -5.85 -2.17 6.46
C LEU A 196 -6.39 -3.49 7.01
N PHE A 197 -5.90 -4.63 6.54
CA PHE A 197 -6.42 -5.94 6.92
C PHE A 197 -5.79 -6.57 8.16
N THR A 198 -4.60 -6.09 8.58
CA THR A 198 -3.95 -6.54 9.82
C THR A 198 -4.20 -5.61 10.99
N ASN A 199 -5.02 -4.56 10.83
CA ASN A 199 -5.41 -3.74 11.96
C ASN A 199 -6.13 -4.58 13.03
N THR A 200 -5.99 -4.19 14.30
CA THR A 200 -6.52 -4.93 15.44
C THR A 200 -7.86 -4.39 15.97
N PHE A 201 -8.45 -3.41 15.27
CA PHE A 201 -9.64 -2.70 15.74
C PHE A 201 -10.92 -3.28 15.19
N GLU A 202 -11.03 -3.32 13.85
CA GLU A 202 -12.24 -3.77 13.17
C GLU A 202 -11.92 -4.23 11.73
N PRO A 203 -12.79 -5.04 11.11
CA PRO A 203 -12.63 -5.40 9.70
C PRO A 203 -12.62 -4.17 8.80
N ALA A 204 -11.69 -4.08 7.88
CA ALA A 204 -11.50 -2.91 7.01
C ALA A 204 -12.72 -2.56 6.14
N GLY A 205 -13.60 -3.52 5.86
CA GLY A 205 -14.87 -3.27 5.15
C GLY A 205 -14.67 -2.62 3.78
N VAL A 206 -13.71 -3.11 2.98
CA VAL A 206 -13.42 -2.56 1.64
C VAL A 206 -14.62 -2.79 0.72
N GLU A 207 -15.16 -1.69 0.16
CA GLU A 207 -16.31 -1.73 -0.75
C GLU A 207 -15.89 -1.66 -2.22
N HIS A 208 -14.85 -0.87 -2.55
CA HIS A 208 -14.41 -0.67 -3.93
C HIS A 208 -12.97 -0.17 -3.98
N ILE A 209 -12.25 -0.57 -5.02
CA ILE A 209 -10.90 -0.12 -5.32
C ILE A 209 -10.92 0.54 -6.69
N SER A 210 -10.48 1.79 -6.79
CA SER A 210 -10.28 2.46 -8.06
C SER A 210 -8.84 2.92 -8.22
N LEU A 211 -8.20 2.53 -9.33
CA LEU A 211 -6.84 2.94 -9.66
C LEU A 211 -6.81 3.49 -11.08
N ARG A 212 -6.07 4.57 -11.29
CA ARG A 212 -5.71 5.11 -12.58
C ARG A 212 -4.19 5.19 -12.69
N VAL A 213 -3.64 4.63 -13.74
CA VAL A 213 -2.21 4.65 -14.03
C VAL A 213 -1.98 5.38 -15.34
N GLU A 214 -1.24 6.47 -15.28
CA GLU A 214 -0.83 7.26 -16.42
C GLU A 214 0.64 7.00 -16.73
N SER A 215 0.96 6.81 -18.00
CA SER A 215 2.32 6.52 -18.45
C SER A 215 2.96 7.73 -19.11
N ALA A 216 4.18 8.06 -18.71
CA ALA A 216 5.01 9.07 -19.34
C ALA A 216 6.28 8.42 -19.90
N PRO A 217 6.64 8.67 -21.18
CA PRO A 217 7.86 8.11 -21.78
C PRO A 217 9.12 8.56 -21.04
N GLY A 218 10.07 7.66 -20.86
CA GLY A 218 11.33 7.94 -20.22
C GLY A 218 11.34 7.74 -18.70
N ARG A 219 12.55 7.69 -18.14
CA ARG A 219 12.76 7.62 -16.70
C ARG A 219 12.87 9.02 -16.12
N HIS A 220 11.82 9.45 -15.44
CA HIS A 220 11.79 10.72 -14.70
C HIS A 220 12.04 10.43 -13.21
N SER A 221 13.26 10.57 -12.78
CA SER A 221 13.64 10.44 -11.37
C SER A 221 14.74 11.45 -11.02
N PHE A 222 14.83 11.82 -9.75
CA PHE A 222 15.73 12.84 -9.25
C PHE A 222 16.51 12.34 -8.06
N THR A 223 17.81 12.69 -8.00
CA THR A 223 18.67 12.42 -6.85
C THR A 223 19.09 13.74 -6.21
N ILE A 224 18.99 13.82 -4.89
CA ILE A 224 19.48 14.95 -4.10
C ILE A 224 20.99 14.79 -4.00
N GLU A 225 21.76 15.71 -4.60
CA GLU A 225 23.23 15.67 -4.58
C GLU A 225 23.82 16.53 -3.47
N SER A 226 23.28 17.73 -3.29
CA SER A 226 23.72 18.64 -2.23
C SER A 226 22.62 19.64 -1.86
N ALA A 227 22.72 20.19 -0.66
CA ALA A 227 21.83 21.26 -0.20
C ALA A 227 22.62 22.24 0.65
N TRP A 228 22.26 23.52 0.60
CA TRP A 228 22.86 24.56 1.41
C TRP A 228 21.87 25.67 1.74
N LEU A 229 22.15 26.37 2.82
CA LEU A 229 21.43 27.54 3.25
C LEU A 229 22.13 28.81 2.74
N GLU A 230 21.37 29.84 2.45
CA GLU A 230 21.92 31.14 2.08
C GLU A 230 22.71 31.78 3.24
N LYS A 231 22.31 31.47 4.50
CA LYS A 231 22.98 31.91 5.73
C LYS A 231 23.31 30.72 6.62
N GLY A 232 24.44 30.77 7.31
CA GLY A 232 24.85 29.70 8.24
C GLY A 232 24.18 29.74 9.60
N GLU A 233 23.39 30.77 9.92
CA GLU A 233 22.66 30.98 11.16
C GLU A 233 21.37 31.74 10.91
N ALA A 234 20.41 31.67 11.82
CA ALA A 234 19.12 32.35 11.70
C ALA A 234 18.63 32.95 13.01
N ALA A 235 17.71 33.92 12.92
CA ALA A 235 16.95 34.42 14.05
C ALA A 235 15.58 33.71 14.17
N PRO A 236 14.96 33.65 15.36
CA PRO A 236 13.58 33.21 15.51
C PRO A 236 12.63 34.00 14.58
N GLY A 237 11.71 33.33 13.92
CA GLY A 237 10.75 33.90 12.97
C GLY A 237 11.34 34.23 11.58
N GLU A 238 12.64 34.07 11.37
CA GLU A 238 13.28 34.34 10.09
C GLU A 238 12.90 33.32 9.03
N THR A 239 12.71 33.77 7.80
CA THR A 239 12.52 32.89 6.63
C THR A 239 13.84 32.74 5.90
N LEU A 240 14.30 31.50 5.75
CA LEU A 240 15.55 31.16 5.09
C LEU A 240 15.30 30.58 3.72
N ARG A 241 16.18 30.90 2.78
CA ARG A 241 16.23 30.26 1.48
C ARG A 241 17.11 29.03 1.54
N VAL A 242 16.58 27.92 1.05
CA VAL A 242 17.26 26.62 0.92
C VAL A 242 17.46 26.37 -0.56
N ARG A 243 18.68 26.07 -0.96
CA ARG A 243 19.06 25.68 -2.31
C ARG A 243 19.42 24.22 -2.33
N VAL A 244 18.90 23.49 -3.30
CA VAL A 244 19.11 22.04 -3.44
C VAL A 244 19.57 21.74 -4.84
N LEU A 245 20.74 21.11 -4.97
CA LEU A 245 21.23 20.59 -6.24
C LEU A 245 20.61 19.22 -6.48
N LEU A 246 19.80 19.13 -7.51
CA LEU A 246 19.15 17.92 -7.96
C LEU A 246 19.76 17.44 -9.28
N ARG A 247 19.97 16.14 -9.38
CA ARG A 247 20.34 15.48 -10.64
C ARG A 247 19.17 14.68 -11.18
N PRO A 248 18.56 15.10 -12.32
CA PRO A 248 17.66 14.25 -13.08
C PRO A 248 18.41 13.02 -13.62
N TYR A 249 17.71 11.90 -13.79
CA TYR A 249 18.30 10.71 -14.41
C TYR A 249 18.86 11.05 -15.80
N ARG A 250 20.15 10.81 -16.01
CA ARG A 250 20.91 11.13 -17.25
C ARG A 250 20.78 12.59 -17.70
N GLY A 251 20.35 13.50 -16.81
CA GLY A 251 20.20 14.92 -17.10
C GLY A 251 21.27 15.78 -16.44
N SER A 252 21.34 17.06 -16.83
CA SER A 252 22.21 18.03 -16.20
C SER A 252 21.69 18.41 -14.81
N PRO A 253 22.55 18.54 -13.80
CA PRO A 253 22.15 19.02 -12.49
C PRO A 253 21.47 20.39 -12.57
N ARG A 254 20.48 20.60 -11.73
CA ARG A 254 19.77 21.88 -11.59
C ARG A 254 19.58 22.24 -10.12
N ILE A 255 19.49 23.53 -9.87
CA ILE A 255 19.25 24.03 -8.53
C ILE A 255 17.76 24.34 -8.40
N GLU A 256 17.14 23.75 -7.37
CA GLU A 256 15.80 24.12 -6.92
C GLU A 256 15.90 24.97 -5.65
N GLU A 257 15.02 25.94 -5.52
CA GLU A 257 14.99 26.84 -4.37
C GLU A 257 13.64 26.75 -3.67
N THR A 258 13.69 26.70 -2.35
CA THR A 258 12.50 26.83 -1.49
C THR A 258 12.81 27.66 -0.27
N THR A 259 11.82 27.94 0.52
CA THR A 259 11.97 28.68 1.79
C THR A 259 11.46 27.85 2.96
N VAL A 260 12.08 28.02 4.10
CA VAL A 260 11.66 27.45 5.37
C VAL A 260 11.60 28.54 6.42
N ARG A 261 10.54 28.56 7.23
CA ARG A 261 10.39 29.54 8.31
C ARG A 261 10.86 28.94 9.63
N VAL A 262 11.73 29.65 10.31
CA VAL A 262 12.16 29.33 11.67
C VAL A 262 10.99 29.64 12.63
N PRO A 263 10.65 28.78 13.58
CA PRO A 263 9.60 29.07 14.56
C PRO A 263 9.93 30.32 15.40
N ASP A 264 8.90 31.11 15.70
CA ASP A 264 9.05 32.36 16.46
C ASP A 264 9.50 32.11 17.92
N GLN A 265 9.20 30.93 18.46
CA GLN A 265 9.44 30.60 19.90
C GLN A 265 10.69 29.76 20.16
N VAL A 266 11.58 29.65 19.17
CA VAL A 266 12.84 28.91 19.37
C VAL A 266 13.81 29.70 20.22
N ALA A 267 14.38 29.09 21.25
CA ALA A 267 15.36 29.73 22.13
C ALA A 267 16.66 30.02 21.36
N ARG A 268 17.24 31.18 21.62
CA ARG A 268 18.57 31.53 21.11
C ARG A 268 19.62 30.54 21.64
N GLY A 269 20.61 30.22 20.83
CA GLY A 269 21.61 29.22 21.13
C GLY A 269 21.18 27.78 20.85
N THR A 270 19.91 27.57 20.44
CA THR A 270 19.44 26.25 19.96
C THR A 270 19.99 25.97 18.57
N THR A 271 20.29 24.70 18.29
CA THR A 271 20.60 24.25 16.92
C THR A 271 19.40 23.45 16.39
N LEU A 272 18.80 23.91 15.30
CA LEU A 272 17.78 23.19 14.58
C LEU A 272 18.41 22.27 13.55
N ARG A 273 17.73 21.16 13.23
CA ARG A 273 18.12 20.27 12.14
C ARG A 273 17.23 20.51 10.92
N LEU A 274 17.84 20.91 9.82
CA LEU A 274 17.17 21.00 8.53
C LEU A 274 17.41 19.71 7.76
N LEU A 275 16.33 19.04 7.39
CA LEU A 275 16.35 17.81 6.61
C LEU A 275 15.83 18.08 5.20
N VAL A 276 16.68 17.92 4.20
CA VAL A 276 16.33 17.94 2.77
C VAL A 276 16.25 16.49 2.32
N SER A 277 15.09 16.01 1.90
CA SER A 277 14.91 14.57 1.68
C SER A 277 13.79 14.22 0.71
N ASP A 278 13.75 12.95 0.35
CA ASP A 278 12.57 12.29 -0.21
C ASP A 278 11.44 12.12 0.82
N ALA A 279 10.28 11.64 0.33
CA ALA A 279 9.08 11.42 1.14
C ALA A 279 9.32 10.40 2.26
N ASP A 280 9.97 9.27 1.94
CA ASP A 280 10.16 8.17 2.88
C ASP A 280 11.02 8.58 4.08
N MET A 281 12.10 9.31 3.80
CA MET A 281 12.99 9.78 4.86
C MET A 281 12.32 10.81 5.75
N LEU A 282 11.52 11.72 5.18
CA LEU A 282 10.79 12.70 5.99
C LEU A 282 9.65 12.05 6.77
N ASN A 283 8.92 11.08 6.20
CA ASN A 283 7.92 10.29 6.92
C ASN A 283 8.53 9.57 8.13
N ARG A 284 9.69 8.91 7.94
CA ARG A 284 10.41 8.24 9.05
C ARG A 284 10.89 9.23 10.12
N ALA A 285 11.40 10.38 9.71
CA ALA A 285 11.85 11.40 10.65
C ALA A 285 10.70 12.02 11.45
N SER A 286 9.52 12.18 10.83
CA SER A 286 8.35 12.82 11.46
C SER A 286 7.54 11.86 12.34
N HIS A 287 7.48 10.57 11.99
CA HIS A 287 6.60 9.61 12.67
C HIS A 287 7.37 8.49 13.39
N GLY A 288 8.71 8.57 13.41
CA GLY A 288 9.57 7.52 13.95
C GLY A 288 9.77 6.35 12.99
N PHE A 289 10.68 5.44 13.33
CA PHE A 289 10.94 4.21 12.59
C PHE A 289 9.84 3.17 12.84
N ALA A 290 8.62 3.44 12.41
CA ALA A 290 7.67 2.36 12.23
C ALA A 290 8.14 1.56 11.02
N ALA A 291 8.56 0.31 11.22
CA ALA A 291 8.88 -0.59 10.11
C ALA A 291 7.66 -0.67 9.17
N PRO A 292 7.85 -0.83 7.85
CA PRO A 292 6.75 -1.09 6.93
C PRO A 292 5.96 -2.29 7.45
N GLY A 293 4.69 -2.09 7.83
CA GLY A 293 3.85 -3.12 8.46
C GLY A 293 3.78 -3.11 9.99
N ALA A 294 4.68 -2.44 10.70
CA ALA A 294 4.46 -2.06 12.08
C ALA A 294 3.61 -0.79 12.08
N GLY A 295 2.30 -0.95 12.15
CA GLY A 295 1.41 0.16 12.44
C GLY A 295 1.92 0.85 13.72
N GLY A 296 2.18 2.16 13.66
CA GLY A 296 2.32 2.94 14.87
C GLY A 296 1.08 2.71 15.75
N PRO A 297 1.14 3.11 17.01
CA PRO A 297 0.02 2.95 17.90
C PRO A 297 -1.19 3.73 17.39
N THR A 298 -2.09 3.04 16.73
CA THR A 298 -3.38 3.57 16.27
C THR A 298 -4.47 3.03 17.19
N THR A 299 -5.47 3.86 17.49
CA THR A 299 -6.59 3.51 18.36
C THR A 299 -7.86 3.15 17.60
N GLY A 300 -7.83 3.24 16.26
CA GLY A 300 -8.99 2.94 15.42
C GLY A 300 -8.65 2.96 13.93
N LEU A 301 -9.60 2.45 13.12
CA LEU A 301 -9.44 2.37 11.68
C LEU A 301 -9.41 3.76 11.02
N ASP A 302 -10.23 4.71 11.48
CA ASP A 302 -10.20 6.10 10.97
C ASP A 302 -8.86 6.77 11.12
N GLN A 303 -8.17 6.51 12.23
CA GLN A 303 -6.84 7.03 12.48
C GLN A 303 -5.80 6.38 11.55
N LEU A 304 -5.88 5.07 11.35
CA LEU A 304 -5.03 4.39 10.38
C LEU A 304 -5.22 4.97 8.97
N ILE A 305 -6.48 5.22 8.56
CA ILE A 305 -6.81 5.85 7.29
C ILE A 305 -6.23 7.28 7.23
N ALA A 306 -6.37 8.07 8.30
CA ALA A 306 -5.81 9.41 8.36
C ALA A 306 -4.27 9.40 8.24
N LEU A 307 -3.58 8.41 8.83
CA LEU A 307 -2.14 8.24 8.68
C LEU A 307 -1.75 7.86 7.24
N LEU A 308 -2.49 6.92 6.62
CA LEU A 308 -2.28 6.56 5.22
C LEU A 308 -2.45 7.76 4.29
N ASN A 309 -3.49 8.59 4.52
CA ASN A 309 -3.77 9.78 3.73
C ASN A 309 -2.79 10.95 3.98
N ARG A 310 -2.03 10.92 5.08
CA ARG A 310 -0.99 11.90 5.38
C ARG A 310 0.40 11.50 4.87
N GLU A 311 0.56 10.29 4.35
CA GLU A 311 1.84 9.89 3.76
C GLU A 311 2.21 10.84 2.60
N ARG A 312 3.46 11.27 2.62
CA ARG A 312 3.96 12.23 1.64
C ARG A 312 4.15 11.55 0.29
N ARG A 313 3.83 12.29 -0.77
CA ARG A 313 4.00 11.84 -2.16
C ARG A 313 5.49 11.75 -2.51
N ASN A 314 5.86 10.71 -3.22
CA ASN A 314 7.26 10.43 -3.58
C ASN A 314 7.79 11.28 -4.75
N ASP A 315 6.94 12.04 -5.43
CA ASP A 315 7.27 12.91 -6.57
C ASP A 315 7.64 14.35 -6.16
N ARG A 316 7.95 14.55 -4.88
CA ARG A 316 8.30 15.84 -4.31
C ARG A 316 9.62 15.81 -3.56
N LEU A 317 10.36 16.89 -3.68
CA LEU A 317 11.45 17.23 -2.77
C LEU A 317 10.86 17.85 -1.51
N TYR A 318 11.28 17.39 -0.35
CA TYR A 318 10.85 17.94 0.94
C TYR A 318 11.98 18.61 1.69
N VAL A 319 11.64 19.68 2.40
CA VAL A 319 12.53 20.37 3.33
C VAL A 319 11.79 20.50 4.66
N GLY A 320 12.25 19.76 5.66
CA GLY A 320 11.71 19.77 7.02
C GLY A 320 12.67 20.40 8.01
N LEU A 321 12.17 21.29 8.86
CA LEU A 321 12.94 21.89 9.96
C LEU A 321 12.52 21.26 11.28
N PHE A 322 13.47 20.67 11.98
CA PHE A 322 13.24 19.94 13.23
C PHE A 322 13.84 20.72 14.41
N SER A 323 13.03 20.86 15.46
CA SER A 323 13.46 21.38 16.76
C SER A 323 13.91 20.23 17.66
N PRO A 324 14.94 20.40 18.51
CA PRO A 324 15.42 19.39 19.47
C PRO A 324 14.49 19.26 20.69
N SER A 325 13.21 19.45 20.47
CA SER A 325 12.16 19.29 21.47
C SER A 325 11.39 18.02 21.17
N PRO A 326 11.11 17.17 22.17
CA PRO A 326 10.46 15.92 21.90
C PRO A 326 9.00 16.13 21.45
N THR A 327 8.56 15.27 20.53
CA THR A 327 7.16 15.09 20.16
C THR A 327 6.63 13.83 20.81
N MET A 328 5.50 13.90 21.45
CA MET A 328 4.80 12.74 21.95
C MET A 328 3.66 12.39 20.98
N LEU A 329 3.70 11.16 20.48
CA LEU A 329 2.58 10.59 19.75
C LEU A 329 1.76 9.79 20.76
N TRP A 330 0.58 10.31 21.09
CA TRP A 330 -0.35 9.66 22.02
C TRP A 330 -1.63 9.34 21.24
N ASP A 331 -1.84 8.06 21.04
CA ASP A 331 -2.93 7.57 20.21
C ASP A 331 -2.91 8.19 18.80
N ASP A 332 -3.85 9.09 18.51
CA ASP A 332 -4.00 9.80 17.24
C ASP A 332 -3.46 11.23 17.27
N LYS A 333 -2.94 11.66 18.40
CA LYS A 333 -2.53 13.04 18.60
C LYS A 333 -1.03 13.16 18.58
N GLU A 334 -0.57 14.03 17.70
CA GLU A 334 0.79 14.50 17.71
C GLU A 334 0.86 15.73 18.63
N LEU A 335 1.61 15.58 19.72
CA LEU A 335 1.86 16.63 20.70
C LEU A 335 3.31 17.09 20.56
N PRO A 336 3.58 18.11 19.74
CA PRO A 336 4.94 18.62 19.55
C PRO A 336 5.38 19.45 20.75
N ASN A 337 6.68 19.51 20.99
CA ASN A 337 7.32 20.31 22.01
C ASN A 337 6.83 20.00 23.45
N VAL A 338 6.59 18.73 23.78
CA VAL A 338 6.17 18.33 25.12
C VAL A 338 7.31 18.54 26.11
N PRO A 339 7.07 19.21 27.26
CA PRO A 339 8.08 19.37 28.31
C PRO A 339 8.55 18.02 28.85
N LEU A 340 9.85 17.88 29.10
CA LEU A 340 10.43 16.66 29.66
C LEU A 340 9.80 16.22 30.98
N SER A 341 9.31 17.19 31.79
CA SER A 341 8.57 16.91 33.03
C SER A 341 7.26 16.17 32.78
N GLU A 342 6.54 16.49 31.72
CA GLU A 342 5.30 15.82 31.35
C GLU A 342 5.58 14.42 30.77
N ILE A 343 6.61 14.29 29.96
CA ILE A 343 7.06 13.00 29.44
C ILE A 343 7.39 12.02 30.58
N ASN A 344 8.16 12.49 31.58
CA ASN A 344 8.53 11.66 32.73
C ASN A 344 7.32 11.22 33.57
N ILE A 345 6.26 12.04 33.65
CA ILE A 345 5.02 11.68 34.35
C ILE A 345 4.26 10.59 33.59
N ILE A 346 4.26 10.66 32.27
CA ILE A 346 3.54 9.69 31.41
C ILE A 346 4.29 8.38 31.30
N ASP A 347 5.62 8.43 31.13
CA ASP A 347 6.49 7.23 31.02
C ASP A 347 6.50 6.41 32.33
N GLY A 348 6.24 7.04 33.45
CA GLY A 348 6.15 6.38 34.79
C GLY A 348 4.77 5.78 35.10
N ARG A 349 3.76 5.86 34.22
CA ARG A 349 2.42 5.32 34.46
C ARG A 349 2.06 4.32 33.37
N PRO A 350 1.35 3.21 33.69
CA PRO A 350 0.71 2.39 32.67
C PRO A 350 -0.36 3.25 31.98
N ALA A 351 -0.01 3.89 30.87
CA ALA A 351 -0.97 4.66 30.09
C ALA A 351 -1.91 3.70 29.35
N PRO A 352 -3.23 3.94 29.39
CA PRO A 352 -4.12 3.31 28.44
C PRO A 352 -3.82 3.90 27.05
N GLY A 353 -3.34 3.09 26.13
CA GLY A 353 -2.94 3.52 24.80
C GLY A 353 -1.44 3.40 24.55
N SER A 354 -1.05 3.59 23.32
CA SER A 354 0.36 3.53 22.92
C SER A 354 0.94 4.93 22.85
N VAL A 355 1.98 5.17 23.63
CA VAL A 355 2.74 6.41 23.63
C VAL A 355 4.07 6.18 22.95
N GLN A 356 4.39 6.97 21.93
CA GLN A 356 5.72 7.00 21.33
C GLN A 356 6.32 8.40 21.49
N ILE A 357 7.58 8.45 21.92
CA ILE A 357 8.28 9.71 22.08
C ILE A 357 9.34 9.83 20.99
N LEU A 358 9.19 10.84 20.14
CA LEU A 358 10.18 11.25 19.16
C LEU A 358 11.11 12.28 19.82
N ARG A 359 12.39 12.22 19.51
CA ARG A 359 13.39 13.14 20.12
C ARG A 359 13.34 14.55 19.56
N GLU A 360 12.73 14.74 18.41
CA GLU A 360 12.64 16.00 17.69
C GLU A 360 11.20 16.25 17.24
N SER A 361 10.85 17.51 17.08
CA SER A 361 9.56 17.94 16.54
C SER A 361 9.75 18.57 15.16
N LEU A 362 8.95 18.16 14.17
CA LEU A 362 8.86 18.84 12.88
C LEU A 362 8.17 20.19 13.08
N SER A 363 8.91 21.26 12.95
CA SER A 363 8.44 22.62 13.24
C SER A 363 7.96 23.36 11.99
N SER A 364 8.51 23.05 10.84
CA SER A 364 8.16 23.66 9.56
C SER A 364 8.49 22.70 8.41
N GLU A 365 7.67 22.73 7.39
CA GLU A 365 7.85 21.90 6.19
C GLU A 365 7.56 22.70 4.93
N SER A 366 8.34 22.49 3.90
CA SER A 366 8.04 22.92 2.53
C SER A 366 8.32 21.80 1.53
N SER A 367 7.67 21.86 0.36
CA SER A 367 7.90 20.87 -0.68
C SER A 367 7.86 21.48 -2.07
N ILE A 368 8.63 20.88 -3.01
CA ILE A 368 8.66 21.25 -4.42
C ILE A 368 8.23 20.04 -5.25
N PRO A 369 7.18 20.13 -6.07
CA PRO A 369 6.81 19.05 -7.00
C PRO A 369 7.82 18.96 -8.13
N LEU A 370 8.29 17.75 -8.46
CA LEU A 370 9.32 17.51 -9.48
C LEU A 370 8.82 16.67 -10.67
N GLY A 371 7.63 16.06 -10.57
CA GLY A 371 7.05 15.24 -11.62
C GLY A 371 7.69 13.87 -11.79
N GLY A 372 8.46 13.40 -10.80
CA GLY A 372 9.05 12.07 -10.74
C GLY A 372 9.59 11.78 -9.34
N PRO A 373 9.83 10.50 -9.01
CA PRO A 373 10.29 10.11 -7.69
C PRO A 373 11.66 10.75 -7.36
N VAL A 374 11.77 11.18 -6.11
CA VAL A 374 12.97 11.78 -5.55
C VAL A 374 13.63 10.78 -4.63
N ALA A 375 14.96 10.71 -4.65
CA ALA A 375 15.75 9.88 -3.75
C ALA A 375 16.89 10.68 -3.14
N GLY A 376 17.16 10.42 -1.86
CA GLY A 376 18.30 10.97 -1.14
C GLY A 376 17.91 11.80 0.08
N VAL A 377 18.90 12.07 0.92
CA VAL A 377 18.73 12.82 2.15
C VAL A 377 20.00 13.62 2.48
N ILE A 378 19.81 14.86 2.87
CA ILE A 378 20.88 15.72 3.39
C ILE A 378 20.38 16.38 4.67
N SER A 379 21.21 16.32 5.70
CA SER A 379 20.94 16.96 6.98
C SER A 379 21.90 18.12 7.21
N LEU A 380 21.37 19.29 7.52
CA LEU A 380 22.10 20.50 7.83
C LEU A 380 21.77 20.96 9.25
N ASN A 381 22.76 21.51 9.94
CA ASN A 381 22.59 22.14 11.23
C ASN A 381 22.40 23.65 11.07
N LEU A 382 21.41 24.21 11.75
CA LEU A 382 21.06 25.63 11.72
C LEU A 382 21.12 26.20 13.15
N PRO A 383 22.21 26.87 13.54
CA PRO A 383 22.28 27.61 14.80
C PRO A 383 21.32 28.81 14.84
N ILE A 384 20.67 29.02 15.97
CA ILE A 384 19.73 30.13 16.21
C ILE A 384 20.42 31.18 17.09
N ARG A 385 20.54 32.39 16.57
CA ARG A 385 21.17 33.54 17.25
C ARG A 385 20.20 34.48 17.95
#